data_fdab98c542bf744fc47c73550e5cb737
#
_entry.id   fdab98c542bf744fc47c73550e5cb737
#
_cell.length_a   1.000
_cell.length_b   1.000
_cell.length_c   1.000
_cell.angle_alpha   90.00
_cell.angle_beta   90.00
_cell.angle_gamma   90.00
#
_symmetry.space_group_name_H-M   'P 1'
#
loop_
_entity.id
_entity.type
_entity.pdbx_description
1 polymer ?
#
loop_
_entity_poly.entity_id
_entity_poly.type
_entity_poly.pdbx_seq_one_letter_code
_entity_poly.pdbx_strand_id
1 'polypeptide(L)'
;MKKADREKILDYIDRLSSSLVWCFNEEWTSKYMNHFIDMKKESMLYNNEFVKMHLSILEENGINDTTEGFDEEHKKIETELCNFFTTNFKKSLKEKLPKHFEELKKQKKAEKEKEAEAKGKKSKK
;
A
#
# COMPACT_ATOMS: atom_id res chain seq x y z
N MET A 1 -7.90 -17.95 -6.60
CA MET A 1 -8.54 -16.71 -6.05
C MET A 1 -9.57 -16.19 -7.05
N LYS A 2 -10.76 -15.89 -6.58
CA LYS A 2 -11.83 -15.39 -7.44
C LYS A 2 -11.55 -13.95 -7.88
N LYS A 3 -12.10 -13.56 -9.02
CA LYS A 3 -11.99 -12.20 -9.56
C LYS A 3 -12.49 -11.15 -8.56
N ALA A 4 -13.62 -11.41 -7.90
CA ALA A 4 -14.20 -10.51 -6.89
C ALA A 4 -13.24 -10.28 -5.71
N ASP A 5 -12.53 -11.31 -5.27
CA ASP A 5 -11.55 -11.20 -4.19
C ASP A 5 -10.33 -10.37 -4.61
N ARG A 6 -9.87 -10.57 -5.84
CA ARG A 6 -8.78 -9.76 -6.42
C ARG A 6 -9.16 -8.29 -6.48
N GLU A 7 -10.37 -7.98 -6.92
CA GLU A 7 -10.87 -6.62 -7.00
C GLU A 7 -10.95 -5.95 -5.62
N LYS A 8 -11.38 -6.68 -4.60
CA LYS A 8 -11.42 -6.18 -3.21
C LYS A 8 -10.02 -5.87 -2.70
N ILE A 9 -9.06 -6.74 -2.96
CA ILE A 9 -7.67 -6.53 -2.55
C ILE A 9 -7.08 -5.33 -3.28
N LEU A 10 -7.29 -5.23 -4.57
CA LEU A 10 -6.81 -4.10 -5.38
C LEU A 10 -7.41 -2.76 -4.92
N ASP A 11 -8.69 -2.74 -4.60
CA ASP A 11 -9.36 -1.56 -4.05
C ASP A 11 -8.76 -1.16 -2.69
N TYR A 12 -8.55 -2.13 -1.81
CA TYR A 12 -7.90 -1.91 -0.53
C TYR A 12 -6.49 -1.34 -0.71
N ILE A 13 -5.71 -1.92 -1.62
CA ILE A 13 -4.35 -1.47 -1.94
C ILE A 13 -4.36 -0.02 -2.45
N ASP A 14 -5.29 0.31 -3.33
CA ASP A 14 -5.42 1.66 -3.88
C ASP A 14 -5.72 2.69 -2.79
N ARG A 15 -6.67 2.41 -1.92
CA ARG A 15 -7.00 3.26 -0.78
C ARG A 15 -5.84 3.42 0.18
N LEU A 16 -5.18 2.30 0.51
CA LEU A 16 -4.03 2.29 1.41
C LEU A 16 -2.88 3.10 0.83
N SER A 17 -2.55 2.88 -0.43
CA SER A 17 -1.50 3.63 -1.12
C SER A 17 -1.79 5.12 -1.15
N SER A 18 -3.02 5.50 -1.49
CA SER A 18 -3.44 6.89 -1.57
C SER A 18 -3.35 7.61 -0.22
N SER A 19 -3.70 6.92 0.87
CA SER A 19 -3.62 7.50 2.21
C SER A 19 -2.19 7.58 2.75
N LEU A 20 -1.30 6.69 2.29
CA LEU A 20 0.06 6.56 2.82
C LEU A 20 1.10 7.38 2.08
N VAL A 21 0.86 7.79 0.82
CA VAL A 21 1.85 8.54 0.03
C VAL A 21 2.33 9.82 0.73
N TRP A 22 1.46 10.43 1.54
CA TRP A 22 1.78 11.64 2.30
C TRP A 22 2.83 11.42 3.40
N CYS A 23 3.02 10.15 3.82
CA CYS A 23 4.00 9.77 4.83
C CYS A 23 5.41 9.55 4.26
N PHE A 24 5.54 9.52 2.94
CA PHE A 24 6.81 9.21 2.26
C PHE A 24 7.54 10.47 1.83
N ASN A 25 8.87 10.43 1.94
CA ASN A 25 9.76 11.37 1.25
C ASN A 25 10.67 10.58 0.31
N GLU A 26 11.30 11.25 -0.64
CA GLU A 26 12.13 10.60 -1.67
C GLU A 26 13.29 9.78 -1.07
N GLU A 27 13.97 10.35 -0.08
CA GLU A 27 15.12 9.70 0.56
C GLU A 27 14.70 8.45 1.32
N TRP A 28 13.66 8.56 2.14
CA TRP A 28 13.12 7.45 2.92
C TRP A 28 12.61 6.33 2.02
N THR A 29 11.88 6.71 0.98
CA THR A 29 11.28 5.77 0.02
C THR A 29 12.35 4.93 -0.69
N SER A 30 13.44 5.55 -1.11
CA SER A 30 14.54 4.84 -1.75
C SER A 30 15.18 3.78 -0.85
N LYS A 31 15.32 4.11 0.43
CA LYS A 31 16.01 3.24 1.41
C LYS A 31 15.09 2.19 2.03
N TYR A 32 13.87 2.55 2.36
CA TYR A 32 13.02 1.78 3.27
C TYR A 32 11.71 1.27 2.68
N MET A 33 11.43 1.55 1.40
CA MET A 33 10.17 1.14 0.77
C MET A 33 9.91 -0.35 0.89
N ASN A 34 10.91 -1.19 0.60
CA ASN A 34 10.77 -2.63 0.68
C ASN A 34 10.48 -3.10 2.11
N HIS A 35 11.19 -2.52 3.07
CA HIS A 35 10.98 -2.83 4.49
C HIS A 35 9.56 -2.44 4.93
N PHE A 36 9.09 -1.29 4.50
CA PHE A 36 7.73 -0.81 4.77
C PHE A 36 6.67 -1.75 4.17
N ILE A 37 6.90 -2.20 2.93
CA ILE A 37 6.01 -3.16 2.25
C ILE A 37 5.94 -4.47 3.03
N ASP A 38 7.08 -4.98 3.50
CA ASP A 38 7.15 -6.20 4.31
C ASP A 38 6.40 -6.05 5.63
N MET A 39 6.54 -4.91 6.29
CA MET A 39 5.80 -4.61 7.52
C MET A 39 4.28 -4.59 7.27
N LYS A 40 3.84 -3.99 6.19
CA LYS A 40 2.42 -3.95 5.82
C LYS A 40 1.89 -5.32 5.43
N LYS A 41 2.70 -6.14 4.79
CA LYS A 41 2.38 -7.54 4.47
C LYS A 41 2.11 -8.34 5.74
N GLU A 42 2.98 -8.22 6.76
CA GLU A 42 2.77 -8.87 8.05
C GLU A 42 1.49 -8.37 8.73
N SER A 43 1.31 -7.07 8.75
CA SER A 43 0.11 -6.42 9.31
C SER A 43 -1.18 -6.89 8.63
N MET A 44 -1.11 -7.12 7.32
CA MET A 44 -2.25 -7.60 6.53
C MET A 44 -2.76 -8.95 7.04
N LEU A 45 -1.87 -9.85 7.44
CA LEU A 45 -2.23 -11.19 7.92
C LEU A 45 -3.15 -11.14 9.15
N TYR A 46 -3.11 -10.05 9.91
CA TYR A 46 -3.96 -9.85 11.09
C TYR A 46 -5.16 -8.93 10.81
N ASN A 47 -5.31 -8.45 9.59
CA ASN A 47 -6.44 -7.62 9.21
C ASN A 47 -7.70 -8.47 9.08
N ASN A 48 -8.77 -8.07 9.74
CA ASN A 48 -10.04 -8.83 9.77
C ASN A 48 -10.60 -9.12 8.38
N GLU A 49 -10.51 -8.18 7.45
CA GLU A 49 -11.01 -8.36 6.10
C GLU A 49 -10.22 -9.44 5.34
N PHE A 50 -8.92 -9.44 5.47
CA PHE A 50 -8.06 -10.45 4.84
C PHE A 50 -8.19 -11.81 5.50
N VAL A 51 -8.34 -11.84 6.82
CA VAL A 51 -8.59 -13.10 7.55
C VAL A 51 -9.90 -13.73 7.07
N LYS A 52 -10.96 -12.96 6.96
CA LYS A 52 -12.25 -13.44 6.46
C LYS A 52 -12.16 -13.94 5.02
N MET A 53 -11.43 -13.21 4.17
CA MET A 53 -11.20 -13.58 2.77
C MET A 53 -10.42 -14.90 2.67
N HIS A 54 -9.37 -15.05 3.46
CA HIS A 54 -8.57 -16.27 3.55
C HIS A 54 -9.43 -17.46 3.96
N LEU A 55 -10.21 -17.32 5.03
CA LEU A 55 -11.13 -18.35 5.49
C LEU A 55 -12.18 -18.72 4.44
N SER A 56 -12.71 -17.72 3.75
CA SER A 56 -13.67 -17.92 2.66
C SER A 56 -13.07 -18.74 1.51
N ILE A 57 -11.83 -18.44 1.12
CA ILE A 57 -11.12 -19.19 0.07
C ILE A 57 -10.92 -20.64 0.49
N LEU A 58 -10.50 -20.87 1.73
CA LEU A 58 -10.35 -22.23 2.27
C LEU A 58 -11.67 -23.00 2.23
N GLU A 59 -12.74 -22.38 2.69
CA GLU A 59 -14.08 -22.99 2.72
C GLU A 59 -14.58 -23.33 1.31
N GLU A 60 -14.37 -22.44 0.33
CA GLU A 60 -14.74 -22.69 -1.07
C GLU A 60 -13.99 -23.87 -1.68
N ASN A 61 -12.76 -24.13 -1.22
CA ASN A 61 -11.96 -25.27 -1.65
C ASN A 61 -12.23 -26.53 -0.82
N GLY A 62 -13.22 -26.49 0.08
CA GLY A 62 -13.57 -27.61 0.93
C GLY A 62 -12.53 -27.95 1.98
N ILE A 63 -11.72 -26.96 2.37
CA ILE A 63 -10.61 -27.14 3.30
C ILE A 63 -11.01 -26.57 4.66
N ASN A 64 -10.86 -27.36 5.71
CA ASN A 64 -11.09 -26.96 7.08
C ASN A 64 -10.01 -27.55 7.98
N ASP A 65 -10.01 -27.22 9.26
CA ASP A 65 -9.01 -27.64 10.25
C ASP A 65 -8.94 -29.16 10.44
N THR A 66 -9.96 -29.91 10.00
CA THR A 66 -9.99 -31.37 10.08
C THR A 66 -9.58 -32.03 8.76
N THR A 67 -9.36 -31.26 7.71
CA THR A 67 -8.97 -31.77 6.39
C THR A 67 -7.50 -32.18 6.40
N GLU A 68 -7.19 -33.35 5.86
CA GLU A 68 -5.80 -33.78 5.69
C GLU A 68 -5.06 -32.81 4.76
N GLY A 69 -3.87 -32.39 5.17
CA GLY A 69 -3.08 -31.41 4.44
C GLY A 69 -3.52 -29.95 4.65
N PHE A 70 -4.36 -29.68 5.64
CA PHE A 70 -4.85 -28.34 5.94
C PHE A 70 -3.72 -27.31 6.09
N ASP A 71 -2.68 -27.64 6.85
CA ASP A 71 -1.56 -26.72 7.11
C ASP A 71 -0.84 -26.34 5.82
N GLU A 72 -0.65 -27.28 4.91
CA GLU A 72 0.02 -27.03 3.61
C GLU A 72 -0.82 -26.14 2.71
N GLU A 73 -2.12 -26.44 2.59
CA GLU A 73 -3.05 -25.65 1.79
C GLU A 73 -3.26 -24.26 2.37
N HIS A 74 -3.34 -24.16 3.68
CA HIS A 74 -3.42 -22.89 4.40
C HIS A 74 -2.23 -21.99 4.08
N LYS A 75 -1.01 -22.53 4.17
CA LYS A 75 0.22 -21.81 3.85
C LYS A 75 0.27 -21.40 2.38
N LYS A 76 -0.17 -22.26 1.49
CA LYS A 76 -0.20 -22.01 0.05
C LYS A 76 -1.11 -20.82 -0.27
N ILE A 77 -2.31 -20.79 0.28
CA ILE A 77 -3.28 -19.72 0.08
C ILE A 77 -2.77 -18.42 0.73
N GLU A 78 -2.23 -18.49 1.94
CA GLU A 78 -1.62 -17.36 2.62
C GLU A 78 -0.48 -16.76 1.79
N THR A 79 0.40 -17.60 1.27
CA THR A 79 1.51 -17.18 0.40
C THR A 79 0.99 -16.50 -0.87
N GLU A 80 -0.03 -17.06 -1.50
CA GLU A 80 -0.66 -16.49 -2.70
C GLU A 80 -1.23 -15.11 -2.41
N LEU A 81 -1.97 -14.95 -1.31
CA LEU A 81 -2.54 -13.67 -0.89
C LEU A 81 -1.45 -12.64 -0.59
N CYS A 82 -0.41 -13.05 0.14
CA CYS A 82 0.71 -12.17 0.48
C CYS A 82 1.48 -11.73 -0.75
N ASN A 83 1.74 -12.63 -1.69
CA ASN A 83 2.43 -12.31 -2.94
C ASN A 83 1.61 -11.36 -3.80
N PHE A 84 0.32 -11.61 -3.92
CA PHE A 84 -0.60 -10.75 -4.66
C PHE A 84 -0.65 -9.35 -4.05
N PHE A 85 -0.81 -9.26 -2.75
CA PHE A 85 -0.80 -7.99 -2.02
C PHE A 85 0.52 -7.24 -2.24
N THR A 86 1.65 -7.90 -1.99
CA THR A 86 2.98 -7.28 -2.08
C THR A 86 3.26 -6.75 -3.48
N THR A 87 3.00 -7.56 -4.50
CA THR A 87 3.24 -7.18 -5.89
C THR A 87 2.41 -5.97 -6.30
N ASN A 88 1.12 -5.99 -5.98
CA ASN A 88 0.21 -4.91 -6.36
C ASN A 88 0.39 -3.65 -5.52
N PHE A 89 0.72 -3.80 -4.23
CA PHE A 89 1.03 -2.69 -3.35
C PHE A 89 2.28 -1.94 -3.82
N LYS A 90 3.34 -2.69 -4.14
CA LYS A 90 4.58 -2.13 -4.68
C LYS A 90 4.33 -1.40 -6.01
N LYS A 91 3.56 -2.00 -6.90
CA LYS A 91 3.17 -1.39 -8.18
C LYS A 91 2.39 -0.09 -7.97
N SER A 92 1.41 -0.10 -7.08
CA SER A 92 0.59 1.07 -6.74
C SER A 92 1.43 2.22 -6.19
N LEU A 93 2.34 1.92 -5.25
CA LEU A 93 3.26 2.90 -4.70
C LEU A 93 4.18 3.48 -5.77
N LYS A 94 4.73 2.64 -6.65
CA LYS A 94 5.60 3.08 -7.74
C LYS A 94 4.89 4.01 -8.72
N GLU A 95 3.59 3.85 -8.90
CA GLU A 95 2.78 4.72 -9.75
C GLU A 95 2.43 6.04 -9.06
N LYS A 96 2.07 5.99 -7.79
CA LYS A 96 1.56 7.14 -7.02
C LYS A 96 2.65 8.03 -6.46
N LEU A 97 3.76 7.46 -5.99
CA LEU A 97 4.82 8.22 -5.32
C LEU A 97 5.49 9.26 -6.23
N PRO A 98 5.89 8.96 -7.49
CA PRO A 98 6.47 9.98 -8.34
C PRO A 98 5.55 11.18 -8.57
N LYS A 99 4.27 10.93 -8.78
CA LYS A 99 3.27 11.99 -8.95
C LYS A 99 3.12 12.83 -7.69
N HIS A 100 3.11 12.19 -6.53
CA HIS A 100 3.03 12.87 -5.24
C HIS A 100 4.25 13.75 -4.99
N PHE A 101 5.46 13.25 -5.28
CA PHE A 101 6.69 14.01 -5.11
C PHE A 101 6.76 15.21 -6.06
N GLU A 102 6.31 15.07 -7.29
CA GLU A 102 6.20 16.19 -8.24
C GLU A 102 5.26 17.28 -7.69
N GLU A 103 4.11 16.86 -7.19
CA GLU A 103 3.12 17.79 -6.62
C GLU A 103 3.67 18.52 -5.41
N LEU A 104 4.39 17.82 -4.52
CA LEU A 104 5.07 18.44 -3.38
C LEU A 104 6.12 19.45 -3.82
N LYS A 105 6.88 19.17 -4.86
CA LYS A 105 7.87 20.11 -5.43
C LYS A 105 7.20 21.36 -5.97
N LYS A 106 6.07 21.23 -6.64
CA LYS A 106 5.27 22.36 -7.12
C LYS A 106 4.75 23.21 -5.99
N GLN A 107 4.24 22.60 -4.94
CA GLN A 107 3.74 23.30 -3.76
C GLN A 107 4.86 24.06 -3.04
N LYS A 108 6.01 23.46 -2.84
CA LYS A 108 7.18 24.10 -2.23
C LYS A 108 7.67 25.29 -3.05
N LYS A 109 7.67 25.15 -4.37
CA LYS A 109 8.05 26.23 -5.29
C LYS A 109 7.07 27.41 -5.18
N ALA A 110 5.77 27.11 -5.17
CA ALA A 110 4.74 28.14 -5.01
C ALA A 110 4.85 28.85 -3.65
N GLU A 111 5.12 28.13 -2.58
CA GLU A 111 5.35 28.71 -1.25
C GLU A 111 6.57 29.62 -1.21
N LYS A 112 7.67 29.20 -1.82
CA LYS A 112 8.89 30.01 -1.95
C LYS A 112 8.65 31.29 -2.74
N GLU A 113 7.89 31.22 -3.82
CA GLU A 113 7.50 32.40 -4.62
C GLU A 113 6.65 33.37 -3.83
N LYS A 114 5.69 32.87 -3.04
CA LYS A 114 4.87 33.68 -2.13
C LYS A 114 5.71 34.35 -1.04
N GLU A 115 6.64 33.62 -0.43
CA GLU A 115 7.54 34.17 0.57
C GLU A 115 8.46 35.25 -0.02
N ALA A 116 8.98 35.03 -1.22
CA ALA A 116 9.81 35.99 -1.92
C ALA A 116 9.02 37.25 -2.24
N GLU A 117 7.77 37.16 -2.70
CA GLU A 117 6.88 38.28 -2.93
C GLU A 117 6.58 39.04 -1.62
N ALA A 118 6.29 38.33 -0.54
CA ALA A 118 6.02 38.91 0.75
C ALA A 118 7.24 39.67 1.30
N LYS A 119 8.44 39.09 1.17
CA LYS A 119 9.70 39.73 1.54
C LYS A 119 10.02 40.94 0.65
N GLY A 120 9.74 40.83 -0.65
CA GLY A 120 9.89 41.93 -1.60
C GLY A 120 8.99 43.11 -1.28
N LYS A 121 7.75 42.87 -0.93
CA LYS A 121 6.80 43.89 -0.49
C LYS A 121 7.23 44.58 0.81
N LYS A 122 7.75 43.81 1.77
CA LYS A 122 8.26 44.35 3.06
C LYS A 122 9.50 45.22 2.86
N SER A 123 10.37 44.86 1.93
CA SER A 123 11.60 45.62 1.67
C SER A 123 11.36 46.94 0.92
N LYS A 124 10.21 47.12 0.29
CA LYS A 124 9.79 48.36 -0.37
C LYS A 124 9.19 49.41 0.59
N LYS A 125 8.94 49.01 1.81
CA LYS A 125 8.52 49.94 2.86
C LYS A 125 9.75 50.51 3.58
#